data_f5018033f961c795481657935dc71133
#
_entry.id   f5018033f961c795481657935dc71133
#
_cell.length_a   1.000
_cell.length_b   1.000
_cell.length_c   1.000
_cell.angle_alpha   90.00
_cell.angle_beta   90.00
_cell.angle_gamma   90.00
#
_symmetry.space_group_name_H-M   'P 1'
#
loop_
_entity.id
_entity.type
_entity.pdbx_description
1 polymer ?
#
loop_
_entity_poly.entity_id
_entity_poly.type
_entity_poly.pdbx_seq_one_letter_code
_entity_poly.pdbx_strand_id
1 'polypeptide(L)'
;MIVKDEFLSRLRKIFDLNLYEVKVWTALLSRGTSTAGELSNISDVPRSRTYDILESLEKKGFIVMKVGKPIKFVALKPEEVVERVKKN
;
A
#
# COMPACT_ATOMS: atom_id res chain seq x y z
N MET A 1 -8.57 -6.44 8.69
CA MET A 1 -8.31 -7.68 7.94
C MET A 1 -7.04 -8.35 8.45
N ILE A 2 -7.10 -9.64 8.66
CA ILE A 2 -5.93 -10.40 9.08
C ILE A 2 -5.29 -11.01 7.84
N VAL A 3 -4.02 -10.69 7.62
CA VAL A 3 -3.26 -11.21 6.49
C VAL A 3 -2.18 -12.13 7.04
N LYS A 4 -2.15 -13.35 6.57
CA LYS A 4 -1.19 -14.35 7.03
C LYS A 4 0.23 -13.98 6.60
N ASP A 5 1.19 -14.22 7.47
CA ASP A 5 2.61 -13.92 7.21
C ASP A 5 3.11 -14.56 5.91
N GLU A 6 2.64 -15.76 5.63
CA GLU A 6 3.01 -16.48 4.41
C GLU A 6 2.56 -15.73 3.16
N PHE A 7 1.34 -15.21 3.18
CA PHE A 7 0.79 -14.44 2.07
C PHE A 7 1.58 -13.14 1.87
N LEU A 8 1.86 -12.43 2.97
CA LEU A 8 2.65 -11.21 2.92
C LEU A 8 4.04 -11.47 2.35
N SER A 9 4.64 -12.58 2.75
CA SER A 9 5.97 -12.96 2.28
C SER A 9 5.99 -13.19 0.77
N ARG A 10 4.94 -13.81 0.24
CA ARG A 10 4.80 -14.03 -1.21
C ARG A 10 4.66 -12.71 -1.96
N LEU A 11 3.83 -11.80 -1.45
CA LEU A 11 3.64 -10.50 -2.08
C LEU A 11 4.93 -9.70 -2.10
N ARG A 12 5.71 -9.77 -1.03
CA ARG A 12 6.99 -9.09 -0.95
C ARG A 12 7.93 -9.55 -2.05
N LYS A 13 7.99 -10.85 -2.28
CA LYS A 13 8.87 -11.43 -3.29
C LYS A 13 8.41 -11.09 -4.70
N ILE A 14 7.12 -11.22 -4.95
CA ILE A 14 6.57 -10.99 -6.29
C ILE A 14 6.72 -9.53 -6.71
N PHE A 15 6.46 -8.61 -5.80
CA PHE A 15 6.43 -7.18 -6.11
C PHE A 15 7.64 -6.40 -5.61
N ASP A 16 8.61 -7.09 -5.00
CA ASP A 16 9.82 -6.46 -4.46
C ASP A 16 9.49 -5.36 -3.46
N LEU A 17 8.63 -5.69 -2.51
CA LEU A 17 8.20 -4.78 -1.46
C LEU A 17 8.78 -5.20 -0.11
N ASN A 18 9.04 -4.22 0.76
CA ASN A 18 9.40 -4.54 2.14
C ASN A 18 8.13 -4.83 2.95
N LEU A 19 8.30 -5.30 4.17
CA LEU A 19 7.18 -5.70 5.01
C LEU A 19 6.19 -4.57 5.27
N TYR A 20 6.67 -3.38 5.57
CA TYR A 20 5.79 -2.24 5.82
C TYR A 20 5.00 -1.84 4.57
N GLU A 21 5.65 -1.86 3.43
CA GLU A 21 4.98 -1.56 2.16
C GLU A 21 3.84 -2.53 1.90
N VAL A 22 4.08 -3.82 2.11
CA VAL A 22 3.04 -4.83 1.91
C VAL A 22 1.90 -4.64 2.90
N LYS A 23 2.21 -4.36 4.16
CA LYS A 23 1.18 -4.15 5.18
C LYS A 23 0.28 -2.97 4.83
N VAL A 24 0.85 -1.85 4.41
CA VAL A 24 0.08 -0.67 4.05
C VAL A 24 -0.74 -0.92 2.78
N TRP A 25 -0.13 -1.53 1.78
CA TRP A 25 -0.81 -1.81 0.51
C TRP A 25 -2.01 -2.74 0.70
N THR A 26 -1.82 -3.85 1.43
CA THR A 26 -2.90 -4.80 1.68
C THR A 26 -4.01 -4.19 2.54
N ALA A 27 -3.65 -3.36 3.52
CA ALA A 27 -4.63 -2.64 4.32
C ALA A 27 -5.47 -1.71 3.42
N LEU A 28 -4.81 -1.01 2.51
CA LEU A 28 -5.50 -0.10 1.61
C LEU A 28 -6.38 -0.85 0.61
N LEU A 29 -5.93 -1.99 0.10
CA LEU A 29 -6.76 -2.84 -0.77
C LEU A 29 -8.03 -3.28 -0.05
N SER A 30 -7.91 -3.60 1.22
CA SER A 30 -9.02 -4.05 2.04
C SER A 30 -10.03 -2.92 2.32
N ARG A 31 -9.55 -1.71 2.55
CA ARG A 31 -10.39 -0.56 2.90
C ARG A 31 -10.93 0.19 1.69
N GLY A 32 -10.17 0.22 0.62
CA GLY A 32 -10.44 1.09 -0.51
C GLY A 32 -9.75 2.43 -0.31
N THR A 33 -10.50 3.53 -0.28
CA THR A 33 -9.94 4.87 -0.09
C THR A 33 -9.72 5.15 1.39
N SER A 34 -8.52 5.58 1.77
CA SER A 34 -8.17 5.84 3.17
C SER A 34 -7.18 6.98 3.32
N THR A 35 -7.17 7.59 4.50
CA THR A 35 -6.17 8.59 4.88
C THR A 35 -4.94 7.89 5.47
N ALA A 36 -3.83 8.62 5.57
CA ALA A 36 -2.61 8.08 6.18
C ALA A 36 -2.84 7.66 7.63
N GLY A 37 -3.61 8.45 8.38
CA GLY A 37 -3.91 8.13 9.77
C GLY A 37 -4.68 6.83 9.92
N GLU A 38 -5.68 6.62 9.05
CA GLU A 38 -6.45 5.39 9.04
C GLU A 38 -5.56 4.19 8.69
N LEU A 39 -4.69 4.35 7.71
CA LEU A 39 -3.79 3.29 7.28
C LEU A 39 -2.79 2.92 8.37
N SER A 40 -2.30 3.89 9.11
CA SER A 40 -1.40 3.64 10.24
C SER A 40 -2.06 2.72 11.26
N ASN A 41 -3.34 2.99 11.58
CA ASN A 41 -4.07 2.18 12.55
C ASN A 41 -4.36 0.77 12.03
N ILE A 42 -4.78 0.66 10.78
CA ILE A 42 -5.18 -0.63 10.20
C ILE A 42 -4.00 -1.53 9.93
N SER A 43 -2.92 -0.96 9.41
CA SER A 43 -1.75 -1.73 9.00
C SER A 43 -0.79 -2.05 10.14
N ASP A 44 -1.00 -1.41 11.29
CA ASP A 44 -0.11 -1.55 12.44
C ASP A 44 1.32 -1.10 12.11
N VAL A 45 1.43 -0.07 11.30
CA VAL A 45 2.71 0.56 10.94
C VAL A 45 2.80 1.89 11.69
N PRO A 46 3.93 2.21 12.31
CA PRO A 46 4.06 3.48 13.04
C PRO A 46 3.69 4.67 12.17
N ARG A 47 2.92 5.60 12.73
CA ARG A 47 2.44 6.77 11.97
C ARG A 47 3.60 7.56 11.35
N SER A 48 4.69 7.69 12.06
CA SER A 48 5.88 8.39 11.58
C SER A 48 6.47 7.74 10.32
N ARG A 49 6.24 6.45 10.13
CA ARG A 49 6.75 5.72 8.97
C ARG A 49 5.72 5.63 7.84
N THR A 50 4.44 5.80 8.16
CA THR A 50 3.36 5.59 7.19
C THR A 50 3.49 6.52 5.98
N TYR A 51 3.84 7.78 6.19
CA TYR A 51 3.97 8.73 5.07
C TYR A 51 5.10 8.35 4.12
N ASP A 52 6.24 7.93 4.67
CA ASP A 52 7.37 7.47 3.84
C ASP A 52 7.00 6.23 3.04
N ILE A 53 6.27 5.32 3.67
CA ILE A 53 5.83 4.08 3.02
C ILE A 53 4.85 4.39 1.89
N LEU A 54 3.90 5.29 2.13
CA LEU A 54 2.93 5.70 1.12
C LEU A 54 3.63 6.37 -0.08
N GLU A 55 4.61 7.22 0.19
CA GLU A 55 5.38 7.86 -0.86
C GLU A 55 6.14 6.82 -1.71
N SER A 56 6.74 5.85 -1.05
CA SER A 56 7.45 4.77 -1.73
C SER A 56 6.53 3.95 -2.61
N LEU A 57 5.35 3.58 -2.09
CA LEU A 57 4.36 2.84 -2.85
C LEU A 57 3.84 3.63 -4.05
N GLU A 58 3.65 4.92 -3.88
CA GLU A 58 3.21 5.78 -4.98
C GLU A 58 4.26 5.83 -6.10
N LYS A 59 5.52 6.00 -5.73
CA LYS A 59 6.62 6.02 -6.70
C LYS A 59 6.74 4.71 -7.45
N LYS A 60 6.50 3.60 -6.78
CA LYS A 60 6.55 2.27 -7.39
C LYS A 60 5.31 1.97 -8.25
N GLY A 61 4.27 2.79 -8.15
CA GLY A 61 3.07 2.64 -8.94
C GLY A 61 2.00 1.73 -8.33
N PHE A 62 2.03 1.53 -7.02
CA PHE A 62 1.09 0.66 -6.33
C PHE A 62 -0.13 1.39 -5.79
N ILE A 63 0.00 2.70 -5.56
CA ILE A 63 -1.11 3.50 -5.04
C ILE A 63 -1.18 4.83 -5.77
N VAL A 64 -2.33 5.49 -5.62
CA VAL A 64 -2.58 6.82 -6.17
C VAL A 64 -3.03 7.72 -5.03
N MET A 65 -2.52 8.95 -5.01
CA MET A 65 -2.91 9.94 -4.03
C MET A 65 -4.03 10.79 -4.59
N LYS A 66 -5.09 10.98 -3.79
CA LYS A 66 -6.16 11.90 -4.12
C LYS A 66 -5.99 13.16 -3.29
N VAL A 67 -5.76 14.29 -3.96
CA VAL A 67 -5.61 15.58 -3.30
C VAL A 67 -6.95 16.00 -2.71
N GLY A 68 -6.93 16.53 -1.50
CA GLY A 68 -8.14 16.97 -0.82
C GLY A 68 -7.86 17.26 0.64
N LYS A 69 -8.93 17.48 1.37
CA LYS A 69 -8.89 17.73 2.82
C LYS A 69 -9.82 16.75 3.51
N PRO A 70 -9.31 15.63 4.06
CA PRO A 70 -7.90 15.22 4.08
C PRO A 70 -7.44 14.58 2.77
N ILE A 71 -6.13 14.48 2.61
CA ILE A 71 -5.54 13.73 1.50
C ILE A 71 -5.84 12.25 1.68
N LYS A 72 -6.30 11.60 0.62
CA LYS A 72 -6.65 10.19 0.66
C LYS A 72 -5.81 9.40 -0.35
N PHE A 73 -5.69 8.12 -0.09
CA PHE A 73 -4.91 7.21 -0.93
C PHE A 73 -5.79 6.06 -1.41
N VAL A 74 -5.53 5.59 -2.63
CA VAL A 74 -6.28 4.49 -3.24
C VAL A 74 -5.26 3.47 -3.74
N ALA A 75 -5.45 2.21 -3.39
CA ALA A 75 -4.58 1.15 -3.88
C ALA A 75 -5.00 0.70 -5.27
N LEU A 76 -4.02 0.44 -6.11
CA LEU A 76 -4.27 -0.22 -7.37
C LEU A 76 -4.36 -1.72 -7.11
N LYS A 77 -5.21 -2.41 -7.86
CA LYS A 77 -5.36 -3.86 -7.73
C LYS A 77 -4.09 -4.54 -8.22
N PRO A 78 -3.79 -5.76 -7.71
CA PRO A 78 -2.59 -6.47 -8.16
C PRO A 78 -2.48 -6.59 -9.68
N GLU A 79 -3.60 -6.82 -10.37
CA GLU A 79 -3.61 -6.92 -11.82
C GLU A 79 -3.17 -5.62 -12.48
N GLU A 80 -3.64 -4.50 -11.94
CA GLU A 80 -3.28 -3.18 -12.45
C GLU A 80 -1.80 -2.87 -12.23
N VAL A 81 -1.27 -3.29 -11.08
CA VAL A 81 0.14 -3.10 -10.75
C VAL A 81 1.02 -3.88 -11.73
N VAL A 82 0.67 -5.13 -11.99
CA VAL A 82 1.41 -5.98 -12.92
C VAL A 82 1.48 -5.33 -14.31
N GLU A 83 0.35 -4.79 -14.77
CA GLU A 83 0.30 -4.10 -16.06
C GLU A 83 1.25 -2.89 -16.12
N ARG A 84 1.27 -2.11 -15.06
CA ARG A 84 2.14 -0.93 -15.00
C ARG A 84 3.62 -1.30 -14.97
N VAL A 85 3.95 -2.31 -14.21
CA VAL A 85 5.34 -2.77 -14.10
C VAL A 85 5.83 -3.32 -15.44
N LYS A 86 4.97 -4.05 -16.16
CA LYS A 86 5.33 -4.59 -17.47
C LYS A 86 5.61 -3.51 -18.51
N LYS A 87 4.98 -2.36 -18.39
CA LYS A 87 5.14 -1.26 -19.34
C LYS A 87 6.41 -0.47 -19.10
N ASN A 88 6.99 -0.62 -17.96
CA ASN A 88 8.24 0.04 -17.60
C ASN A 88 9.42 -0.89 -17.80
#